data_8ffb615286fbf36c8c09570f0a0b9aeb
#
_entry.id   8ffb615286fbf36c8c09570f0a0b9aeb
#
_cell.length_a   1.000
_cell.length_b   1.000
_cell.length_c   1.000
_cell.angle_alpha   90.00
_cell.angle_beta   90.00
_cell.angle_gamma   90.00
#
_symmetry.space_group_name_H-M   'P 1'
#
loop_
_entity.id
_entity.type
_entity.pdbx_description
1 polymer ?
#
loop_
_entity_poly.entity_id
_entity_poly.type
_entity_poly.pdbx_seq_one_letter_code
_entity_poly.pdbx_strand_id
1 'polypeptide(L)'
;MKRKKGNADRLTAGAWWSRNRWSCVILAAALVLFIVVRMAAVTFEQPQPRGDEYAEYETGVVTDILSDSTEADAVADGGYRGEQLLLTQVRSGQYKGETMQVYNYVGPLYGQPLKVGQRAVLLISTYSDGSHTATVYEYDRAVGLAVIVGLFLLATVLVGGKVGAKSLVALAVTLVCLFWILIPLLMKGASTLLTVFLVCAYITVVTMVILGGVCRKTVCAALGTVAGTALALLFGLLSQSLLRIDGLRLTDVEPLLQLRQTGTPLGLRGLLVAGVVISALGAVMDVAMSISSALTEVHTVAPDRDGRALFRSGMNIGRDMVGTMTNTLILAFLGSGLSFIIYLYSLGLDPRQLISSPYMATEVISGMASSI
;
A
#
# COMPACT_ATOMS: atom_id res chain seq x y z
N MET A 1 39.87 -41.55 -15.14
CA MET A 1 39.33 -40.61 -14.15
C MET A 1 37.88 -40.32 -14.49
N LYS A 2 36.92 -41.12 -13.96
CA LYS A 2 35.47 -41.04 -14.26
C LYS A 2 34.84 -40.06 -13.27
N ARG A 3 34.40 -38.88 -13.79
CA ARG A 3 33.54 -37.94 -13.03
C ARG A 3 32.19 -38.60 -12.77
N LYS A 4 31.91 -38.92 -11.52
CA LYS A 4 30.55 -39.23 -11.02
C LYS A 4 29.67 -38.01 -11.22
N LYS A 5 28.72 -38.05 -12.16
CA LYS A 5 27.59 -37.14 -12.25
C LYS A 5 26.75 -37.36 -10.98
N GLY A 6 26.70 -36.34 -10.11
CA GLY A 6 25.82 -36.34 -8.93
C GLY A 6 24.37 -36.50 -9.37
N ASN A 7 23.71 -37.42 -8.72
CA ASN A 7 22.28 -37.66 -8.79
C ASN A 7 21.57 -36.37 -8.36
N ALA A 8 20.95 -35.67 -9.27
CA ALA A 8 20.05 -34.57 -8.96
C ALA A 8 18.83 -35.18 -8.27
N ASP A 9 18.78 -35.06 -6.95
CA ASP A 9 17.67 -35.51 -6.12
C ASP A 9 16.34 -34.97 -6.69
N ARG A 10 15.62 -35.82 -7.38
CA ARG A 10 14.18 -35.64 -7.56
C ARG A 10 13.57 -35.80 -6.17
N LEU A 11 13.39 -34.67 -5.47
CA LEU A 11 12.64 -34.61 -4.25
C LEU A 11 11.24 -35.19 -4.55
N THR A 12 10.97 -36.41 -4.11
CA THR A 12 9.63 -36.97 -4.17
C THR A 12 8.67 -36.06 -3.43
N ALA A 13 7.41 -35.92 -3.89
CA ALA A 13 6.40 -35.08 -3.26
C ALA A 13 6.29 -35.32 -1.75
N GLY A 14 6.52 -36.55 -1.30
CA GLY A 14 6.54 -36.90 0.13
C GLY A 14 7.72 -36.31 0.91
N ALA A 15 8.91 -36.23 0.33
CA ALA A 15 10.07 -35.63 1.00
C ALA A 15 9.96 -34.09 1.07
N TRP A 16 9.34 -33.48 0.05
CA TRP A 16 9.00 -32.06 0.10
C TRP A 16 7.96 -31.76 1.18
N TRP A 17 6.89 -32.58 1.27
CA TRP A 17 5.82 -32.47 2.25
C TRP A 17 6.34 -32.62 3.69
N SER A 18 7.15 -33.63 3.98
CA SER A 18 7.70 -33.86 5.31
C SER A 18 8.56 -32.69 5.80
N ARG A 19 9.28 -32.03 4.88
CA ARG A 19 10.15 -30.88 5.19
C ARG A 19 9.37 -29.59 5.36
N ASN A 20 8.26 -29.41 4.63
CA ASN A 20 7.48 -28.17 4.62
C ASN A 20 6.13 -28.28 5.37
N ARG A 21 5.83 -29.40 6.00
CA ARG A 21 4.52 -29.64 6.65
C ARG A 21 4.09 -28.54 7.62
N TRP A 22 4.99 -28.04 8.44
CA TRP A 22 4.70 -26.98 9.38
C TRP A 22 4.41 -25.64 8.69
N SER A 23 5.14 -25.31 7.62
CA SER A 23 4.84 -24.13 6.82
C SER A 23 3.45 -24.21 6.20
N CYS A 24 3.09 -25.38 5.64
CA CYS A 24 1.75 -25.59 5.07
C CYS A 24 0.65 -25.51 6.15
N VAL A 25 0.87 -26.08 7.34
CA VAL A 25 -0.10 -26.00 8.44
C VAL A 25 -0.30 -24.57 8.92
N ILE A 26 0.77 -23.80 9.11
CA ILE A 26 0.68 -22.40 9.53
C ILE A 26 -0.01 -21.56 8.46
N LEU A 27 0.33 -21.72 7.18
CA LEU A 27 -0.31 -21.00 6.10
C LEU A 27 -1.79 -21.39 5.95
N ALA A 28 -2.14 -22.66 6.14
CA ALA A 28 -3.54 -23.10 6.13
C ALA A 28 -4.32 -22.52 7.32
N ALA A 29 -3.74 -22.52 8.53
CA ALA A 29 -4.35 -21.89 9.71
C ALA A 29 -4.51 -20.37 9.52
N ALA A 30 -3.51 -19.70 8.94
CA ALA A 30 -3.58 -18.30 8.59
C ALA A 30 -4.68 -18.02 7.57
N LEU A 31 -4.81 -18.84 6.52
CA LEU A 31 -5.88 -18.71 5.54
C LEU A 31 -7.27 -18.89 6.18
N VAL A 32 -7.44 -19.86 7.06
CA VAL A 32 -8.70 -20.06 7.79
C VAL A 32 -9.02 -18.84 8.66
N LEU A 33 -8.02 -18.32 9.40
CA LEU A 33 -8.18 -17.11 10.20
C LEU A 33 -8.53 -15.90 9.32
N PHE A 34 -7.87 -15.75 8.17
CA PHE A 34 -8.20 -14.72 7.19
C PHE A 34 -9.67 -14.81 6.75
N ILE A 35 -10.14 -16.00 6.38
CA ILE A 35 -11.53 -16.22 5.93
C ILE A 35 -12.51 -15.87 7.05
N VAL A 36 -12.26 -16.32 8.28
CA VAL A 36 -13.13 -16.05 9.44
C VAL A 36 -13.21 -14.55 9.72
N VAL A 37 -12.07 -13.86 9.77
CA VAL A 37 -12.02 -12.41 10.01
C VAL A 37 -12.66 -11.66 8.85
N ARG A 38 -12.45 -12.11 7.61
CA ARG A 38 -13.08 -11.54 6.43
C ARG A 38 -14.60 -11.70 6.46
N MET A 39 -15.11 -12.86 6.83
CA MET A 39 -16.57 -13.07 6.99
C MET A 39 -17.16 -12.12 8.05
N ALA A 40 -16.45 -11.91 9.15
CA ALA A 40 -16.86 -10.92 10.15
C ALA A 40 -16.77 -9.47 9.63
N ALA A 41 -15.87 -9.17 8.70
CA ALA A 41 -15.69 -7.86 8.09
C ALA A 41 -16.67 -7.55 6.95
N VAL A 42 -17.19 -8.56 6.24
CA VAL A 42 -18.04 -8.43 5.02
C VAL A 42 -19.36 -7.69 5.24
N THR A 43 -19.85 -7.57 6.47
CA THR A 43 -21.13 -6.88 6.76
C THR A 43 -21.01 -5.34 6.72
N PHE A 44 -19.95 -4.79 6.14
CA PHE A 44 -19.89 -3.35 5.86
C PHE A 44 -20.57 -3.10 4.50
N GLU A 45 -21.80 -2.60 4.55
CA GLU A 45 -22.46 -2.05 3.37
C GLU A 45 -21.80 -0.71 3.05
N GLN A 46 -21.29 -0.58 1.84
CA GLN A 46 -20.79 0.72 1.37
C GLN A 46 -21.97 1.70 1.39
N PRO A 47 -21.79 2.93 1.91
CA PRO A 47 -22.80 3.94 1.82
C PRO A 47 -23.23 4.09 0.36
N GLN A 48 -24.50 3.82 0.09
CA GLN A 48 -25.02 4.05 -1.26
C GLN A 48 -25.04 5.55 -1.55
N PRO A 49 -24.75 5.98 -2.78
CA PRO A 49 -24.92 7.36 -3.18
C PRO A 49 -26.35 7.81 -2.83
N ARG A 50 -26.49 8.90 -2.07
CA ARG A 50 -27.78 9.49 -1.77
C ARG A 50 -28.21 10.32 -2.96
N GLY A 51 -29.23 9.89 -3.69
CA GLY A 51 -29.87 10.62 -4.77
C GLY A 51 -30.69 9.71 -5.67
N ASP A 52 -31.64 10.28 -6.39
CA ASP A 52 -32.46 9.59 -7.40
C ASP A 52 -31.66 9.28 -8.69
N GLU A 53 -30.35 9.54 -8.69
CA GLU A 53 -29.42 9.29 -9.78
C GLU A 53 -28.66 8.01 -9.56
N TYR A 54 -28.79 7.11 -10.52
CA TYR A 54 -27.96 5.92 -10.60
C TYR A 54 -26.72 6.26 -11.41
N ALA A 55 -25.57 6.35 -10.76
CA ALA A 55 -24.29 6.67 -11.40
C ALA A 55 -23.46 5.40 -11.58
N GLU A 56 -23.13 5.07 -12.83
CA GLU A 56 -22.31 3.91 -13.19
C GLU A 56 -21.00 4.38 -13.84
N TYR A 57 -19.90 3.69 -13.48
CA TYR A 57 -18.59 3.96 -14.07
C TYR A 57 -18.27 2.89 -15.11
N GLU A 58 -18.20 3.31 -16.36
CA GLU A 58 -17.99 2.43 -17.49
C GLU A 58 -16.75 2.83 -18.29
N THR A 59 -16.15 1.89 -19.00
CA THR A 59 -15.03 2.21 -19.90
C THR A 59 -15.54 2.44 -21.32
N GLY A 60 -15.00 3.47 -21.97
CA GLY A 60 -15.32 3.80 -23.35
C GLY A 60 -14.06 4.07 -24.19
N VAL A 61 -14.23 4.06 -25.49
CA VAL A 61 -13.19 4.44 -26.46
C VAL A 61 -13.72 5.61 -27.29
N VAL A 62 -12.96 6.68 -27.35
CA VAL A 62 -13.29 7.86 -28.16
C VAL A 62 -13.24 7.48 -29.63
N THR A 63 -14.36 7.58 -30.33
CA THR A 63 -14.47 7.29 -31.76
C THR A 63 -14.34 8.54 -32.61
N ASP A 64 -14.82 9.69 -32.12
CA ASP A 64 -14.74 10.97 -32.81
C ASP A 64 -14.77 12.14 -31.80
N ILE A 65 -14.34 13.34 -32.25
CA ILE A 65 -14.39 14.59 -31.48
C ILE A 65 -15.32 15.54 -32.22
N LEU A 66 -16.49 15.76 -31.63
CA LEU A 66 -17.51 16.63 -32.24
C LEU A 66 -17.25 18.12 -32.04
N SER A 67 -16.68 18.47 -30.88
CA SER A 67 -16.27 19.84 -30.57
C SER A 67 -15.09 19.79 -29.59
N ASP A 68 -14.16 20.70 -29.77
CA ASP A 68 -12.99 20.87 -28.90
C ASP A 68 -12.72 22.36 -28.68
N SER A 69 -12.90 22.80 -27.46
CA SER A 69 -12.60 24.17 -27.01
C SER A 69 -11.46 24.17 -25.98
N THR A 70 -10.65 23.09 -25.94
CA THR A 70 -9.56 23.01 -24.98
C THR A 70 -8.37 23.88 -25.39
N GLU A 71 -7.89 24.68 -24.46
CA GLU A 71 -6.72 25.53 -24.60
C GLU A 71 -5.68 25.20 -23.53
N ALA A 72 -4.40 25.44 -23.84
CA ALA A 72 -3.33 25.28 -22.87
C ALA A 72 -3.51 26.28 -21.70
N ASP A 73 -3.40 25.81 -20.47
CA ASP A 73 -3.49 26.66 -19.30
C ASP A 73 -2.25 27.57 -19.19
N ALA A 74 -2.47 28.85 -18.95
CA ALA A 74 -1.38 29.82 -18.88
C ALA A 74 -0.53 29.71 -17.59
N VAL A 75 -1.04 29.03 -16.55
CA VAL A 75 -0.42 28.96 -15.22
C VAL A 75 0.10 27.56 -14.91
N ALA A 76 -0.63 26.54 -15.37
CA ALA A 76 -0.27 25.14 -15.10
C ALA A 76 0.51 24.58 -16.30
N ASP A 77 1.82 24.40 -16.15
CA ASP A 77 2.68 23.80 -17.16
C ASP A 77 2.16 22.42 -17.60
N GLY A 78 1.75 22.31 -18.88
CA GLY A 78 1.15 21.09 -19.43
C GLY A 78 -0.32 20.86 -19.03
N GLY A 79 -0.94 21.81 -18.33
CA GLY A 79 -2.38 21.81 -18.04
C GLY A 79 -3.19 22.35 -19.22
N TYR A 80 -4.47 22.01 -19.22
CA TYR A 80 -5.44 22.48 -20.20
C TYR A 80 -6.70 22.97 -19.48
N ARG A 81 -7.46 23.84 -20.16
CA ARG A 81 -8.79 24.28 -19.74
C ARG A 81 -9.75 24.22 -20.92
N GLY A 82 -11.00 23.94 -20.63
CA GLY A 82 -12.06 23.95 -21.64
C GLY A 82 -12.90 22.66 -21.57
N GLU A 83 -13.56 22.39 -22.68
CA GLU A 83 -14.41 21.23 -22.80
C GLU A 83 -14.29 20.58 -24.18
N GLN A 84 -14.52 19.28 -24.22
CA GLN A 84 -14.65 18.52 -25.46
C GLN A 84 -16.01 17.83 -25.47
N LEU A 85 -16.67 17.83 -26.62
CA LEU A 85 -17.80 16.93 -26.87
C LEU A 85 -17.30 15.78 -27.74
N LEU A 86 -17.32 14.57 -27.15
CA LEU A 86 -16.77 13.37 -27.73
C LEU A 86 -17.87 12.42 -28.14
N LEU A 87 -17.66 11.69 -29.22
CA LEU A 87 -18.45 10.51 -29.55
C LEU A 87 -17.67 9.30 -29.03
N THR A 88 -18.29 8.54 -28.11
CA THR A 88 -17.56 7.48 -27.39
C THR A 88 -18.34 6.19 -27.44
N GLN A 89 -17.69 5.10 -27.86
CA GLN A 89 -18.25 3.76 -27.81
C GLN A 89 -17.99 3.13 -26.46
N VAL A 90 -19.04 2.78 -25.72
CA VAL A 90 -18.96 2.11 -24.42
C VAL A 90 -18.49 0.66 -24.58
N ARG A 91 -17.54 0.23 -23.75
CA ARG A 91 -16.91 -1.11 -23.82
C ARG A 91 -17.27 -2.04 -22.67
N SER A 92 -17.81 -1.52 -21.59
CA SER A 92 -18.21 -2.31 -20.40
C SER A 92 -19.64 -1.97 -19.96
N GLY A 93 -20.19 -2.73 -19.02
CA GLY A 93 -21.46 -2.52 -18.36
C GLY A 93 -22.70 -2.73 -19.19
N GLN A 94 -23.81 -2.13 -18.73
CA GLN A 94 -25.11 -2.34 -19.37
C GLN A 94 -25.23 -1.65 -20.74
N TYR A 95 -24.52 -0.56 -20.97
CA TYR A 95 -24.50 0.19 -22.23
C TYR A 95 -23.42 -0.27 -23.23
N LYS A 96 -22.87 -1.47 -23.00
CA LYS A 96 -21.78 -2.01 -23.82
C LYS A 96 -22.17 -2.13 -25.30
N GLY A 97 -21.39 -1.49 -26.16
CA GLY A 97 -21.58 -1.46 -27.61
C GLY A 97 -22.31 -0.22 -28.11
N GLU A 98 -22.96 0.52 -27.23
CA GLU A 98 -23.64 1.78 -27.58
C GLU A 98 -22.61 2.89 -27.83
N THR A 99 -22.97 3.79 -28.72
CA THR A 99 -22.18 5.00 -29.00
C THR A 99 -22.99 6.19 -28.53
N MET A 100 -22.39 6.98 -27.63
CA MET A 100 -23.05 8.12 -27.01
C MET A 100 -22.18 9.38 -27.05
N GLN A 101 -22.83 10.53 -26.96
CA GLN A 101 -22.14 11.79 -26.79
C GLN A 101 -21.74 11.96 -25.35
N VAL A 102 -20.48 12.29 -25.12
CA VAL A 102 -19.87 12.38 -23.79
C VAL A 102 -19.16 13.71 -23.65
N TYR A 103 -19.49 14.44 -22.60
CA TYR A 103 -18.79 15.68 -22.26
C TYR A 103 -17.50 15.37 -21.50
N ASN A 104 -16.40 15.95 -21.93
CA ASN A 104 -15.12 15.93 -21.25
C ASN A 104 -14.78 17.34 -20.76
N TYR A 105 -14.91 17.56 -19.46
CA TYR A 105 -14.53 18.81 -18.83
C TYR A 105 -13.07 18.75 -18.42
N VAL A 106 -12.29 19.70 -18.87
CA VAL A 106 -10.84 19.75 -18.67
C VAL A 106 -10.48 20.99 -17.88
N GLY A 107 -9.77 20.77 -16.78
CA GLY A 107 -9.23 21.84 -15.95
C GLY A 107 -7.78 21.56 -15.54
N PRO A 108 -7.06 22.56 -14.99
CA PRO A 108 -5.65 22.40 -14.65
C PRO A 108 -5.37 21.32 -13.58
N LEU A 109 -6.39 20.96 -12.78
CA LEU A 109 -6.28 19.97 -11.72
C LEU A 109 -7.03 18.67 -12.01
N TYR A 110 -7.84 18.61 -13.05
CA TYR A 110 -8.68 17.46 -13.37
C TYR A 110 -8.91 17.37 -14.88
N GLY A 111 -9.10 16.15 -15.35
CA GLY A 111 -9.32 15.88 -16.77
C GLY A 111 -8.07 16.14 -17.61
N GLN A 112 -8.12 15.71 -18.84
CA GLN A 112 -7.14 16.03 -19.87
C GLN A 112 -7.81 15.91 -21.24
N PRO A 113 -7.33 16.64 -22.29
CA PRO A 113 -7.85 16.49 -23.62
C PRO A 113 -7.65 15.06 -24.12
N LEU A 114 -8.71 14.48 -24.64
CA LEU A 114 -8.70 13.13 -25.20
C LEU A 114 -8.59 13.16 -26.70
N LYS A 115 -7.95 12.16 -27.28
CA LYS A 115 -7.79 11.95 -28.73
C LYS A 115 -8.59 10.75 -29.18
N VAL A 116 -8.97 10.74 -30.46
CA VAL A 116 -9.62 9.57 -31.08
C VAL A 116 -8.78 8.31 -30.87
N GLY A 117 -9.42 7.21 -30.48
CA GLY A 117 -8.80 5.94 -30.16
C GLY A 117 -8.36 5.79 -28.70
N GLN A 118 -8.36 6.84 -27.91
CA GLN A 118 -8.03 6.75 -26.48
C GLN A 118 -9.18 6.17 -25.66
N ARG A 119 -8.82 5.57 -24.54
CA ARG A 119 -9.76 5.01 -23.57
C ARG A 119 -10.02 6.03 -22.47
N ALA A 120 -11.27 6.09 -22.04
CA ALA A 120 -11.70 6.89 -20.90
C ALA A 120 -12.61 6.07 -19.97
N VAL A 121 -12.61 6.44 -18.71
CA VAL A 121 -13.63 6.02 -17.75
C VAL A 121 -14.76 7.05 -17.86
N LEU A 122 -15.97 6.56 -18.11
CA LEU A 122 -17.17 7.36 -18.28
C LEU A 122 -17.99 7.29 -16.99
N LEU A 123 -18.54 8.38 -16.56
CA LEU A 123 -19.59 8.46 -15.56
C LEU A 123 -20.92 8.61 -16.30
N ILE A 124 -21.75 7.58 -16.23
CA ILE A 124 -23.08 7.57 -16.83
C ILE A 124 -24.08 7.74 -15.70
N SER A 125 -24.76 8.87 -15.69
CA SER A 125 -25.83 9.17 -14.73
C SER A 125 -27.17 8.92 -15.40
N THR A 126 -27.95 7.99 -14.82
CA THR A 126 -29.31 7.68 -15.29
C THR A 126 -30.30 8.32 -14.34
N TYR A 127 -31.18 9.13 -14.90
CA TYR A 127 -32.21 9.85 -14.16
C TYR A 127 -33.50 9.02 -14.03
N SER A 128 -34.37 9.40 -13.11
CA SER A 128 -35.66 8.74 -12.86
C SER A 128 -36.60 8.77 -14.04
N ASP A 129 -36.42 9.70 -14.99
CA ASP A 129 -37.18 9.79 -16.23
C ASP A 129 -36.69 8.85 -17.35
N GLY A 130 -35.65 8.06 -17.07
CA GLY A 130 -35.00 7.17 -18.04
C GLY A 130 -33.99 7.85 -18.95
N SER A 131 -33.81 9.17 -18.86
CA SER A 131 -32.73 9.85 -19.57
C SER A 131 -31.38 9.53 -18.94
N HIS A 132 -30.31 9.56 -19.75
CA HIS A 132 -28.96 9.38 -19.27
C HIS A 132 -28.03 10.44 -19.82
N THR A 133 -27.10 10.90 -18.99
CA THR A 133 -26.01 11.77 -19.39
C THR A 133 -24.69 11.07 -19.14
N ALA A 134 -23.76 11.26 -20.06
CA ALA A 134 -22.44 10.67 -19.92
C ALA A 134 -21.38 11.78 -19.90
N THR A 135 -20.49 11.70 -18.95
CA THR A 135 -19.32 12.57 -18.82
C THR A 135 -18.05 11.75 -18.70
N VAL A 136 -16.94 12.29 -19.16
CA VAL A 136 -15.63 11.68 -18.88
C VAL A 136 -15.31 11.90 -17.40
N TYR A 137 -15.13 10.81 -16.68
CA TYR A 137 -14.64 10.86 -15.31
C TYR A 137 -13.12 11.09 -15.30
N GLU A 138 -12.38 10.27 -16.07
CA GLU A 138 -10.93 10.37 -16.14
C GLU A 138 -10.38 9.55 -17.33
N TYR A 139 -9.14 9.81 -17.72
CA TYR A 139 -8.41 8.96 -18.67
C TYR A 139 -8.22 7.54 -18.10
N ASP A 140 -8.47 6.51 -18.90
CA ASP A 140 -8.27 5.11 -18.46
C ASP A 140 -6.78 4.76 -18.36
N ARG A 141 -6.24 4.85 -17.15
CA ARG A 141 -4.84 4.50 -16.84
C ARG A 141 -4.64 3.01 -16.56
N ALA A 142 -5.70 2.20 -16.56
CA ALA A 142 -5.64 0.80 -16.11
C ALA A 142 -4.65 -0.03 -16.94
N VAL A 143 -4.65 0.16 -18.27
CA VAL A 143 -3.73 -0.57 -19.15
C VAL A 143 -2.28 -0.14 -18.93
N GLY A 144 -2.02 1.16 -18.85
CA GLY A 144 -0.68 1.69 -18.59
C GLY A 144 -0.14 1.22 -17.23
N LEU A 145 -0.99 1.29 -16.20
CA LEU A 145 -0.64 0.81 -14.86
C LEU A 145 -0.37 -0.70 -14.87
N ALA A 146 -1.19 -1.50 -15.55
CA ALA A 146 -0.99 -2.94 -15.66
C ALA A 146 0.34 -3.29 -16.35
N VAL A 147 0.75 -2.53 -17.36
CA VAL A 147 2.05 -2.71 -18.04
C VAL A 147 3.20 -2.39 -17.08
N ILE A 148 3.14 -1.27 -16.36
CA ILE A 148 4.19 -0.87 -15.41
C ILE A 148 4.30 -1.89 -14.27
N VAL A 149 3.17 -2.31 -13.69
CA VAL A 149 3.13 -3.36 -12.67
C VAL A 149 3.65 -4.67 -13.23
N GLY A 150 3.25 -5.06 -14.44
CA GLY A 150 3.73 -6.26 -15.12
C GLY A 150 5.25 -6.26 -15.33
N LEU A 151 5.82 -5.13 -15.74
CA LEU A 151 7.28 -4.97 -15.88
C LEU A 151 7.98 -5.09 -14.52
N PHE A 152 7.43 -4.49 -13.47
CA PHE A 152 7.96 -4.62 -12.11
C PHE A 152 7.95 -6.07 -11.62
N LEU A 153 6.82 -6.78 -11.81
CA LEU A 153 6.69 -8.19 -11.43
C LEU A 153 7.69 -9.06 -12.20
N LEU A 154 7.81 -8.83 -13.52
CA LEU A 154 8.76 -9.54 -14.38
C LEU A 154 10.20 -9.30 -13.94
N ALA A 155 10.60 -8.05 -13.72
CA ALA A 155 11.93 -7.70 -13.25
C ALA A 155 12.26 -8.37 -11.92
N THR A 156 11.33 -8.34 -10.96
CA THR A 156 11.49 -8.97 -9.64
C THR A 156 11.70 -10.48 -9.76
N VAL A 157 10.97 -11.15 -10.65
CA VAL A 157 11.14 -12.59 -10.86
C VAL A 157 12.42 -12.91 -11.62
N LEU A 158 12.78 -12.11 -12.62
CA LEU A 158 14.02 -12.33 -13.39
C LEU A 158 15.28 -12.16 -12.52
N VAL A 159 15.32 -11.13 -11.70
CA VAL A 159 16.47 -10.86 -10.82
C VAL A 159 16.45 -11.75 -9.58
N GLY A 160 15.30 -11.85 -8.90
CA GLY A 160 15.16 -12.58 -7.63
C GLY A 160 14.88 -14.08 -7.78
N GLY A 161 14.57 -14.58 -8.97
CA GLY A 161 14.24 -15.97 -9.22
C GLY A 161 13.11 -16.48 -8.31
N LYS A 162 13.30 -17.64 -7.72
CA LYS A 162 12.31 -18.24 -6.79
C LYS A 162 12.07 -17.42 -5.53
N VAL A 163 13.07 -16.68 -5.07
CA VAL A 163 12.94 -15.80 -3.89
C VAL A 163 12.11 -14.58 -4.26
N GLY A 164 12.37 -13.98 -5.43
CA GLY A 164 11.57 -12.87 -5.96
C GLY A 164 10.09 -13.25 -6.14
N ALA A 165 9.80 -14.44 -6.71
CA ALA A 165 8.43 -14.90 -6.83
C ALA A 165 7.72 -15.05 -5.47
N LYS A 166 8.40 -15.59 -4.43
CA LYS A 166 7.86 -15.67 -3.07
C LYS A 166 7.63 -14.29 -2.46
N SER A 167 8.53 -13.34 -2.73
CA SER A 167 8.39 -11.96 -2.26
C SER A 167 7.15 -11.29 -2.86
N LEU A 168 6.86 -11.50 -4.15
CA LEU A 168 5.64 -11.01 -4.78
C LEU A 168 4.37 -11.61 -4.19
N VAL A 169 4.38 -12.90 -3.86
CA VAL A 169 3.26 -13.54 -3.16
C VAL A 169 3.07 -12.93 -1.77
N ALA A 170 4.17 -12.72 -1.03
CA ALA A 170 4.13 -12.08 0.27
C ALA A 170 3.58 -10.64 0.19
N LEU A 171 4.00 -9.87 -0.81
CA LEU A 171 3.48 -8.52 -1.08
C LEU A 171 1.97 -8.55 -1.38
N ALA A 172 1.52 -9.47 -2.25
CA ALA A 172 0.11 -9.63 -2.56
C ALA A 172 -0.72 -9.95 -1.31
N VAL A 173 -0.25 -10.86 -0.45
CA VAL A 173 -0.91 -11.17 0.82
C VAL A 173 -0.96 -9.94 1.73
N THR A 174 0.11 -9.18 1.83
CA THR A 174 0.14 -7.93 2.61
C THR A 174 -0.93 -6.95 2.13
N LEU A 175 -1.00 -6.68 0.82
CA LEU A 175 -2.00 -5.79 0.23
C LEU A 175 -3.44 -6.30 0.48
N VAL A 176 -3.67 -7.60 0.28
CA VAL A 176 -4.97 -8.22 0.55
C VAL A 176 -5.35 -8.08 2.03
N CYS A 177 -4.43 -8.26 2.97
CA CYS A 177 -4.70 -8.06 4.40
C CYS A 177 -5.01 -6.60 4.73
N LEU A 178 -4.30 -5.66 4.14
CA LEU A 178 -4.57 -4.23 4.36
C LEU A 178 -5.95 -3.83 3.81
N PHE A 179 -6.24 -4.15 2.55
CA PHE A 179 -7.49 -3.71 1.92
C PHE A 179 -8.72 -4.51 2.37
N TRP A 180 -8.59 -5.82 2.62
CA TRP A 180 -9.74 -6.70 2.87
C TRP A 180 -9.96 -7.05 4.34
N ILE A 181 -9.00 -6.79 5.21
CA ILE A 181 -9.14 -7.00 6.65
C ILE A 181 -9.06 -5.68 7.39
N LEU A 182 -7.93 -4.95 7.26
CA LEU A 182 -7.68 -3.79 8.10
C LEU A 182 -8.72 -2.69 7.86
N ILE A 183 -8.87 -2.24 6.61
CA ILE A 183 -9.77 -1.14 6.27
C ILE A 183 -11.22 -1.45 6.69
N PRO A 184 -11.84 -2.60 6.34
CA PRO A 184 -13.20 -2.90 6.77
C PRO A 184 -13.37 -2.99 8.29
N LEU A 185 -12.39 -3.51 9.02
CA LEU A 185 -12.45 -3.55 10.49
C LEU A 185 -12.41 -2.15 11.10
N LEU A 186 -11.58 -1.25 10.56
CA LEU A 186 -11.51 0.14 11.00
C LEU A 186 -12.83 0.87 10.71
N MET A 187 -13.43 0.63 9.54
CA MET A 187 -14.72 1.23 9.16
C MET A 187 -15.88 0.75 10.04
N LYS A 188 -15.78 -0.44 10.62
CA LYS A 188 -16.74 -0.95 11.62
C LYS A 188 -16.55 -0.37 13.02
N GLY A 189 -15.58 0.51 13.22
CA GLY A 189 -15.29 1.12 14.51
C GLY A 189 -14.48 0.25 15.47
N ALA A 190 -13.78 -0.77 14.95
CA ALA A 190 -12.84 -1.53 15.77
C ALA A 190 -11.74 -0.61 16.32
N SER A 191 -11.18 -0.96 17.49
CA SER A 191 -10.07 -0.21 18.09
C SER A 191 -8.90 -0.11 17.11
N THR A 192 -8.63 1.08 16.59
CA THR A 192 -7.64 1.32 15.52
C THR A 192 -6.27 0.76 15.87
N LEU A 193 -5.77 1.08 17.07
CA LEU A 193 -4.42 0.69 17.51
C LEU A 193 -4.27 -0.83 17.66
N LEU A 194 -5.24 -1.47 18.32
CA LEU A 194 -5.21 -2.93 18.52
C LEU A 194 -5.36 -3.67 17.20
N THR A 195 -6.28 -3.23 16.36
CA THR A 195 -6.53 -3.84 15.04
C THR A 195 -5.29 -3.74 14.15
N VAL A 196 -4.67 -2.57 14.04
CA VAL A 196 -3.46 -2.38 13.24
C VAL A 196 -2.33 -3.26 13.76
N PHE A 197 -2.07 -3.27 15.07
CA PHE A 197 -1.02 -4.10 15.64
C PHE A 197 -1.23 -5.61 15.37
N LEU A 198 -2.45 -6.12 15.56
CA LEU A 198 -2.77 -7.52 15.32
C LEU A 198 -2.66 -7.89 13.84
N VAL A 199 -3.13 -7.02 12.94
CA VAL A 199 -3.01 -7.24 11.49
C VAL A 199 -1.54 -7.19 11.05
N CYS A 200 -0.75 -6.26 11.57
CA CYS A 200 0.69 -6.20 11.30
C CYS A 200 1.42 -7.44 11.81
N ALA A 201 1.11 -7.92 13.02
CA ALA A 201 1.66 -9.16 13.55
C ALA A 201 1.27 -10.38 12.68
N TYR A 202 0.03 -10.45 12.23
CA TYR A 202 -0.46 -11.48 11.32
C TYR A 202 0.29 -11.44 9.97
N ILE A 203 0.40 -10.26 9.34
CA ILE A 203 1.15 -10.06 8.10
C ILE A 203 2.60 -10.52 8.29
N THR A 204 3.24 -10.14 9.39
CA THR A 204 4.62 -10.55 9.71
C THR A 204 4.77 -12.06 9.70
N VAL A 205 3.93 -12.78 10.44
CA VAL A 205 4.01 -14.25 10.53
C VAL A 205 3.83 -14.89 9.15
N VAL A 206 2.81 -14.47 8.41
CA VAL A 206 2.49 -15.06 7.10
C VAL A 206 3.61 -14.79 6.09
N THR A 207 4.05 -13.55 5.97
CA THR A 207 5.11 -13.17 5.01
C THR A 207 6.44 -13.83 5.33
N MET A 208 6.82 -13.89 6.61
CA MET A 208 8.05 -14.56 7.03
C MET A 208 8.01 -16.07 6.73
N VAL A 209 6.87 -16.73 6.92
CA VAL A 209 6.70 -18.15 6.58
C VAL A 209 6.73 -18.37 5.06
N ILE A 210 6.15 -17.49 4.25
CA ILE A 210 6.21 -17.57 2.78
C ILE A 210 7.66 -17.45 2.29
N LEU A 211 8.41 -16.48 2.83
CA LEU A 211 9.77 -16.19 2.41
C LEU A 211 10.78 -17.27 2.85
N GLY A 212 10.80 -17.58 4.14
CA GLY A 212 11.82 -18.42 4.76
C GLY A 212 11.37 -19.81 5.16
N GLY A 213 10.07 -20.12 5.14
CA GLY A 213 9.52 -21.33 5.74
C GLY A 213 9.57 -21.28 7.27
N VAL A 214 9.22 -22.40 7.92
CA VAL A 214 9.30 -22.51 9.39
C VAL A 214 10.68 -23.00 9.80
N CYS A 215 11.54 -22.08 10.20
CA CYS A 215 12.87 -22.37 10.70
C CYS A 215 13.24 -21.40 11.83
N ARG A 216 14.29 -21.67 12.58
CA ARG A 216 14.75 -20.82 13.70
C ARG A 216 14.98 -19.37 13.26
N LYS A 217 15.61 -19.20 12.10
CA LYS A 217 15.83 -17.90 11.48
C LYS A 217 14.54 -17.09 11.31
N THR A 218 13.53 -17.71 10.71
CA THR A 218 12.22 -17.09 10.42
C THR A 218 11.47 -16.76 11.72
N VAL A 219 11.49 -17.65 12.71
CA VAL A 219 10.85 -17.40 14.01
C VAL A 219 11.52 -16.24 14.73
N CYS A 220 12.87 -16.20 14.78
CA CYS A 220 13.59 -15.09 15.38
C CYS A 220 13.31 -13.76 14.66
N ALA A 221 13.29 -13.77 13.31
CA ALA A 221 12.95 -12.58 12.53
C ALA A 221 11.50 -12.12 12.81
N ALA A 222 10.54 -13.03 12.84
CA ALA A 222 9.14 -12.70 13.13
C ALA A 222 8.96 -12.11 14.54
N LEU A 223 9.57 -12.70 15.55
CA LEU A 223 9.54 -12.17 16.91
C LEU A 223 10.21 -10.79 17.01
N GLY A 224 11.35 -10.62 16.35
CA GLY A 224 12.04 -9.32 16.27
C GLY A 224 11.16 -8.27 15.58
N THR A 225 10.50 -8.61 14.49
CA THR A 225 9.59 -7.71 13.78
C THR A 225 8.39 -7.32 14.63
N VAL A 226 7.74 -8.28 15.30
CA VAL A 226 6.59 -7.97 16.18
C VAL A 226 7.03 -7.09 17.34
N ALA A 227 8.18 -7.35 17.94
CA ALA A 227 8.73 -6.51 19.01
C ALA A 227 9.06 -5.09 18.51
N GLY A 228 9.72 -4.97 17.35
CA GLY A 228 10.00 -3.68 16.73
C GLY A 228 8.74 -2.91 16.35
N THR A 229 7.73 -3.59 15.83
CA THR A 229 6.41 -2.99 15.53
C THR A 229 5.71 -2.50 16.82
N ALA A 230 5.85 -3.23 17.93
CA ALA A 230 5.35 -2.78 19.22
C ALA A 230 6.09 -1.52 19.73
N LEU A 231 7.41 -1.43 19.52
CA LEU A 231 8.18 -0.23 19.84
C LEU A 231 7.77 0.96 18.95
N ALA A 232 7.55 0.73 17.66
CA ALA A 232 7.03 1.76 16.75
C ALA A 232 5.65 2.26 17.18
N LEU A 233 4.77 1.36 17.63
CA LEU A 233 3.46 1.72 18.21
C LEU A 233 3.62 2.61 19.46
N LEU A 234 4.49 2.22 20.38
CA LEU A 234 4.77 2.99 21.59
C LEU A 234 5.37 4.37 21.25
N PHE A 235 6.30 4.43 20.31
CA PHE A 235 6.88 5.68 19.83
C PHE A 235 5.81 6.58 19.17
N GLY A 236 4.94 6.00 18.34
CA GLY A 236 3.82 6.73 17.71
C GLY A 236 2.86 7.31 18.75
N LEU A 237 2.50 6.55 19.79
CA LEU A 237 1.66 7.02 20.90
C LEU A 237 2.34 8.13 21.71
N LEU A 238 3.63 7.98 22.00
CA LEU A 238 4.42 8.99 22.69
C LEU A 238 4.48 10.29 21.89
N SER A 239 4.79 10.18 20.60
CA SER A 239 4.86 11.31 19.68
C SER A 239 3.52 12.03 19.56
N GLN A 240 2.43 11.28 19.43
CA GLN A 240 1.07 11.83 19.41
C GLN A 240 0.76 12.62 20.68
N SER A 241 1.14 12.09 21.83
CA SER A 241 0.92 12.74 23.13
C SER A 241 1.76 14.01 23.29
N LEU A 242 3.06 13.94 22.98
CA LEU A 242 4.00 15.06 23.12
C LEU A 242 3.67 16.22 22.18
N LEU A 243 3.37 15.92 20.93
CA LEU A 243 3.14 16.93 19.90
C LEU A 243 1.67 17.36 19.82
N ARG A 244 0.79 16.72 20.62
CA ARG A 244 -0.65 16.96 20.60
C ARG A 244 -1.26 16.90 19.20
N ILE A 245 -0.76 15.99 18.36
CA ILE A 245 -1.25 15.73 17.03
C ILE A 245 -2.17 14.52 17.11
N ASP A 246 -3.43 14.72 16.79
CA ASP A 246 -4.39 13.63 16.63
C ASP A 246 -4.69 13.38 15.14
N GLY A 247 -5.30 12.26 14.83
CA GLY A 247 -5.65 11.90 13.45
C GLY A 247 -6.60 12.89 12.76
N LEU A 248 -7.12 13.88 13.49
CA LEU A 248 -7.98 14.96 12.96
C LEU A 248 -7.18 16.08 12.26
N ARG A 249 -5.87 16.07 12.36
CA ARG A 249 -4.98 17.09 11.79
C ARG A 249 -4.16 16.59 10.61
N LEU A 250 -4.53 15.45 10.06
CA LEU A 250 -3.95 14.92 8.82
C LEU A 250 -4.48 15.70 7.62
N THR A 251 -3.71 15.76 6.55
CA THR A 251 -4.01 16.55 5.35
C THR A 251 -5.34 16.15 4.68
N ASP A 252 -5.66 14.84 4.69
CA ASP A 252 -6.81 14.28 3.97
C ASP A 252 -7.93 13.80 4.90
N VAL A 253 -8.12 14.47 6.03
CA VAL A 253 -9.12 14.07 7.03
C VAL A 253 -10.53 14.52 6.68
N GLU A 254 -10.69 15.57 5.89
CA GLU A 254 -12.01 16.13 5.58
C GLU A 254 -12.98 15.11 4.96
N PRO A 255 -12.59 14.30 3.95
CA PRO A 255 -13.44 13.21 3.45
C PRO A 255 -13.79 12.17 4.51
N LEU A 256 -12.85 11.86 5.42
CA LEU A 256 -13.09 10.92 6.53
C LEU A 256 -14.03 11.49 7.59
N LEU A 257 -14.00 12.80 7.82
CA LEU A 257 -14.98 13.48 8.68
C LEU A 257 -16.39 13.45 8.08
N GLN A 258 -16.52 13.68 6.78
CA GLN A 258 -17.79 13.55 6.07
C GLN A 258 -18.31 12.12 6.17
N LEU A 259 -17.45 11.11 5.95
CA LEU A 259 -17.82 9.70 6.10
C LEU A 259 -18.32 9.38 7.52
N ARG A 260 -17.72 9.98 8.55
CA ARG A 260 -18.19 9.85 9.93
C ARG A 260 -19.53 10.54 10.17
N GLN A 261 -19.81 11.67 9.54
CA GLN A 261 -21.10 12.36 9.62
C GLN A 261 -22.23 11.52 8.99
N THR A 262 -21.93 10.66 8.01
CA THR A 262 -22.90 9.72 7.42
C THR A 262 -23.17 8.49 8.30
N GLY A 263 -22.59 8.43 9.51
CA GLY A 263 -22.85 7.37 10.49
C GLY A 263 -21.81 6.26 10.55
N THR A 264 -20.70 6.35 9.80
CA THR A 264 -19.62 5.37 9.89
C THR A 264 -18.83 5.53 11.19
N PRO A 265 -18.69 4.49 12.05
CA PRO A 265 -18.07 4.61 13.37
C PRO A 265 -16.52 4.60 13.30
N LEU A 266 -15.92 5.30 12.36
CA LEU A 266 -14.47 5.32 12.14
C LEU A 266 -13.73 6.05 13.29
N GLY A 267 -12.73 5.39 13.87
CA GLY A 267 -11.87 5.94 14.91
C GLY A 267 -10.72 6.78 14.36
N LEU A 268 -10.91 8.08 14.17
CA LEU A 268 -9.93 8.98 13.54
C LEU A 268 -8.66 9.19 14.37
N ARG A 269 -8.78 9.22 15.72
CA ARG A 269 -7.66 9.55 16.61
C ARG A 269 -6.44 8.62 16.50
N GLY A 270 -6.67 7.36 16.20
CA GLY A 270 -5.60 6.37 16.07
C GLY A 270 -4.99 6.27 14.66
N LEU A 271 -5.52 6.97 13.65
CA LEU A 271 -5.08 6.81 12.26
C LEU A 271 -3.63 7.26 12.02
N LEU A 272 -3.18 8.32 12.68
CA LEU A 272 -1.79 8.75 12.62
C LEU A 272 -0.85 7.62 13.07
N VAL A 273 -1.10 7.07 14.25
CA VAL A 273 -0.27 5.99 14.81
C VAL A 273 -0.40 4.72 13.96
N ALA A 274 -1.57 4.44 13.40
CA ALA A 274 -1.78 3.36 12.45
C ALA A 274 -0.88 3.50 11.22
N GLY A 275 -0.83 4.69 10.61
CA GLY A 275 0.06 4.98 9.49
C GLY A 275 1.53 4.79 9.85
N VAL A 276 1.95 5.30 11.00
CA VAL A 276 3.31 5.14 11.54
C VAL A 276 3.67 3.65 11.70
N VAL A 277 2.79 2.84 12.29
CA VAL A 277 3.03 1.41 12.51
C VAL A 277 3.11 0.64 11.19
N ILE A 278 2.25 0.95 10.22
CA ILE A 278 2.26 0.30 8.90
C ILE A 278 3.53 0.66 8.14
N SER A 279 3.95 1.93 8.16
CA SER A 279 5.19 2.36 7.50
C SER A 279 6.44 1.74 8.13
N ALA A 280 6.47 1.65 9.45
CA ALA A 280 7.56 1.01 10.18
C ALA A 280 7.63 -0.50 9.93
N LEU A 281 6.50 -1.19 9.72
CA LEU A 281 6.45 -2.65 9.55
C LEU A 281 7.38 -3.14 8.45
N GLY A 282 7.39 -2.47 7.29
CA GLY A 282 8.25 -2.85 6.16
C GLY A 282 9.73 -2.78 6.52
N ALA A 283 10.17 -1.65 7.05
CA ALA A 283 11.57 -1.43 7.43
C ALA A 283 12.04 -2.40 8.53
N VAL A 284 11.24 -2.57 9.59
CA VAL A 284 11.55 -3.49 10.70
C VAL A 284 11.62 -4.94 10.21
N MET A 285 10.72 -5.34 9.29
CA MET A 285 10.72 -6.68 8.72
C MET A 285 12.01 -6.97 7.94
N ASP A 286 12.45 -6.02 7.12
CA ASP A 286 13.66 -6.16 6.31
C ASP A 286 14.91 -6.25 7.18
N VAL A 287 15.03 -5.40 8.20
CA VAL A 287 16.14 -5.44 9.16
C VAL A 287 16.16 -6.75 9.95
N ALA A 288 15.03 -7.17 10.49
CA ALA A 288 14.92 -8.40 11.28
C ALA A 288 15.29 -9.64 10.44
N MET A 289 14.85 -9.70 9.18
CA MET A 289 15.19 -10.79 8.28
C MET A 289 16.66 -10.77 7.89
N SER A 290 17.21 -9.60 7.61
CA SER A 290 18.62 -9.44 7.22
C SER A 290 19.58 -9.81 8.35
N ILE A 291 19.33 -9.33 9.57
CA ILE A 291 20.11 -9.69 10.74
C ILE A 291 20.00 -11.20 11.04
N SER A 292 18.80 -11.76 11.02
CA SER A 292 18.58 -13.19 11.25
C SER A 292 19.26 -14.05 10.19
N SER A 293 19.31 -13.59 8.95
CA SER A 293 20.01 -14.25 7.85
C SER A 293 21.51 -14.24 8.05
N ALA A 294 22.06 -13.08 8.33
CA ALA A 294 23.49 -12.90 8.54
C ALA A 294 23.98 -13.70 9.77
N LEU A 295 23.22 -13.68 10.89
CA LEU A 295 23.57 -14.46 12.07
C LEU A 295 23.49 -15.97 11.83
N THR A 296 22.55 -16.43 11.03
CA THR A 296 22.47 -17.85 10.65
C THR A 296 23.69 -18.26 9.84
N GLU A 297 24.16 -17.41 8.91
CA GLU A 297 25.39 -17.66 8.15
C GLU A 297 26.61 -17.67 9.03
N VAL A 298 26.77 -16.68 9.92
CA VAL A 298 27.88 -16.65 10.91
C VAL A 298 27.91 -17.90 11.77
N HIS A 299 26.75 -18.38 12.25
CA HIS A 299 26.69 -19.60 13.06
C HIS A 299 27.00 -20.86 12.25
N THR A 300 26.64 -20.89 10.95
CA THR A 300 26.96 -22.02 10.07
C THR A 300 28.45 -22.13 9.79
N VAL A 301 29.12 -20.99 9.60
CA VAL A 301 30.57 -20.94 9.36
C VAL A 301 31.39 -21.16 10.62
N ALA A 302 30.90 -20.71 11.76
CA ALA A 302 31.60 -20.79 13.06
C ALA A 302 30.63 -21.28 14.16
N PRO A 303 30.28 -22.59 14.18
CA PRO A 303 29.30 -23.16 15.10
C PRO A 303 29.71 -23.12 16.57
N ASP A 304 31.03 -23.08 16.86
CA ASP A 304 31.57 -23.07 18.22
C ASP A 304 31.55 -21.67 18.88
N ARG A 305 31.02 -20.66 18.21
CA ARG A 305 30.91 -19.31 18.79
C ARG A 305 29.89 -19.27 19.92
N ASP A 306 30.32 -18.66 21.04
CA ASP A 306 29.44 -18.40 22.17
C ASP A 306 28.26 -17.48 21.79
N GLY A 307 27.11 -17.67 22.43
CA GLY A 307 25.91 -16.86 22.21
C GLY A 307 26.11 -15.36 22.40
N ARG A 308 27.02 -14.96 23.33
CA ARG A 308 27.38 -13.56 23.52
C ARG A 308 28.14 -12.98 22.32
N ALA A 309 29.03 -13.77 21.68
CA ALA A 309 29.74 -13.35 20.49
C ALA A 309 28.78 -13.21 19.30
N LEU A 310 27.81 -14.13 19.14
CA LEU A 310 26.74 -14.03 18.16
C LEU A 310 25.88 -12.79 18.37
N PHE A 311 25.48 -12.50 19.60
CA PHE A 311 24.72 -11.29 19.93
C PHE A 311 25.48 -10.02 19.58
N ARG A 312 26.78 -9.95 19.91
CA ARG A 312 27.63 -8.80 19.55
C ARG A 312 27.73 -8.64 18.03
N SER A 313 27.89 -9.74 17.28
CA SER A 313 27.89 -9.72 15.82
C SER A 313 26.56 -9.18 15.27
N GLY A 314 25.44 -9.63 15.80
CA GLY A 314 24.10 -9.13 15.43
C GLY A 314 23.92 -7.66 15.70
N MET A 315 24.40 -7.17 16.86
CA MET A 315 24.35 -5.75 17.20
C MET A 315 25.21 -4.88 16.26
N ASN A 316 26.37 -5.38 15.84
CA ASN A 316 27.21 -4.66 14.88
C ASN A 316 26.53 -4.58 13.52
N ILE A 317 26.00 -5.70 13.00
CA ILE A 317 25.25 -5.73 11.75
C ILE A 317 24.04 -4.79 11.82
N GLY A 318 23.30 -4.82 12.94
CA GLY A 318 22.16 -3.93 13.14
C GLY A 318 22.51 -2.45 13.11
N ARG A 319 23.63 -2.07 13.75
CA ARG A 319 24.10 -0.66 13.74
C ARG A 319 24.47 -0.17 12.34
N ASP A 320 25.13 -1.01 11.54
CA ASP A 320 25.46 -0.67 10.15
C ASP A 320 24.19 -0.49 9.32
N MET A 321 23.18 -1.36 9.51
CA MET A 321 21.91 -1.27 8.81
C MET A 321 21.09 -0.03 9.21
N VAL A 322 21.03 0.30 10.51
CA VAL A 322 20.33 1.51 10.99
C VAL A 322 20.90 2.75 10.31
N GLY A 323 22.23 2.88 10.21
CA GLY A 323 22.88 4.03 9.58
C GLY A 323 22.48 4.24 8.12
N THR A 324 22.39 3.16 7.34
CA THR A 324 22.04 3.23 5.91
C THR A 324 20.53 3.38 5.69
N MET A 325 19.71 2.64 6.43
CA MET A 325 18.26 2.62 6.24
C MET A 325 17.59 3.90 6.73
N THR A 326 18.06 4.49 7.84
CA THR A 326 17.50 5.77 8.33
C THR A 326 17.57 6.85 7.27
N ASN A 327 18.71 7.01 6.60
CA ASN A 327 18.86 8.00 5.54
C ASN A 327 17.92 7.72 4.36
N THR A 328 17.82 6.46 3.94
CA THR A 328 16.95 6.05 2.84
C THR A 328 15.45 6.30 3.15
N LEU A 329 15.02 5.98 4.37
CA LEU A 329 13.64 6.18 4.80
C LEU A 329 13.28 7.67 4.88
N ILE A 330 14.15 8.49 5.48
CA ILE A 330 13.95 9.94 5.55
C ILE A 330 13.85 10.55 4.15
N LEU A 331 14.74 10.16 3.23
CA LEU A 331 14.69 10.63 1.84
C LEU A 331 13.41 10.16 1.12
N ALA A 332 12.93 8.95 1.37
CA ALA A 332 11.70 8.45 0.79
C ALA A 332 10.48 9.28 1.25
N PHE A 333 10.39 9.58 2.55
CA PHE A 333 9.32 10.43 3.10
C PHE A 333 9.41 11.88 2.59
N LEU A 334 10.61 12.48 2.59
CA LEU A 334 10.81 13.82 2.04
C LEU A 334 10.47 13.88 0.55
N GLY A 335 10.81 12.83 -0.21
CA GLY A 335 10.49 12.73 -1.64
C GLY A 335 8.98 12.65 -1.89
N SER A 336 8.25 11.87 -1.09
CA SER A 336 6.79 11.78 -1.20
C SER A 336 6.07 13.08 -0.84
N GLY A 337 6.59 13.84 0.14
CA GLY A 337 6.06 15.13 0.58
C GLY A 337 6.62 16.36 -0.14
N LEU A 338 7.46 16.19 -1.18
CA LEU A 338 8.23 17.28 -1.79
C LEU A 338 7.34 18.44 -2.28
N SER A 339 6.25 18.14 -2.95
CA SER A 339 5.32 19.17 -3.47
C SER A 339 4.75 20.04 -2.36
N PHE A 340 4.39 19.43 -1.23
CA PHE A 340 3.86 20.17 -0.09
C PHE A 340 4.95 20.98 0.62
N ILE A 341 6.17 20.47 0.68
CA ILE A 341 7.33 21.19 1.23
C ILE A 341 7.62 22.45 0.39
N ILE A 342 7.59 22.32 -0.95
CA ILE A 342 7.75 23.45 -1.87
C ILE A 342 6.64 24.48 -1.64
N TYR A 343 5.39 24.01 -1.49
CA TYR A 343 4.26 24.89 -1.20
C TYR A 343 4.46 25.67 0.11
N LEU A 344 4.82 24.99 1.19
CA LEU A 344 5.10 25.64 2.48
C LEU A 344 6.26 26.63 2.39
N TYR A 345 7.32 26.28 1.65
CA TYR A 345 8.46 27.15 1.42
C TYR A 345 8.06 28.42 0.62
N SER A 346 7.21 28.25 -0.40
CA SER A 346 6.74 29.36 -1.25
C SER A 346 5.88 30.39 -0.49
N LEU A 347 5.24 29.98 0.60
CA LEU A 347 4.47 30.86 1.48
C LEU A 347 5.34 31.82 2.32
N GLY A 348 6.67 31.67 2.30
CA GLY A 348 7.59 32.51 3.08
C GLY A 348 7.36 32.38 4.59
N LEU A 349 6.92 31.22 5.07
CA LEU A 349 6.60 30.98 6.47
C LEU A 349 7.84 31.11 7.35
N ASP A 350 7.65 31.69 8.54
CA ASP A 350 8.67 31.66 9.56
C ASP A 350 9.04 30.21 9.95
N PRO A 351 10.32 29.89 10.18
CA PRO A 351 10.74 28.54 10.58
C PRO A 351 9.95 27.97 11.77
N ARG A 352 9.48 28.80 12.68
CA ARG A 352 8.62 28.38 13.81
C ARG A 352 7.26 27.88 13.35
N GLN A 353 6.68 28.54 12.34
CA GLN A 353 5.40 28.10 11.75
C GLN A 353 5.57 26.77 11.02
N LEU A 354 6.69 26.60 10.31
CA LEU A 354 7.00 25.39 9.56
C LEU A 354 7.18 24.18 10.50
N ILE A 355 7.98 24.33 11.56
CA ILE A 355 8.20 23.27 12.56
C ILE A 355 6.93 22.95 13.34
N SER A 356 6.06 23.96 13.55
CA SER A 356 4.78 23.79 14.26
C SER A 356 3.68 23.21 13.37
N SER A 357 3.94 22.99 12.07
CA SER A 357 2.97 22.39 11.14
C SER A 357 2.70 20.94 11.52
N PRO A 358 1.42 20.54 11.72
CA PRO A 358 1.07 19.14 12.00
C PRO A 358 1.51 18.19 10.89
N TYR A 359 1.48 18.63 9.63
CA TYR A 359 1.93 17.83 8.49
C TYR A 359 3.42 17.52 8.58
N MET A 360 4.26 18.54 8.74
CA MET A 360 5.71 18.34 8.88
C MET A 360 6.04 17.42 10.05
N ALA A 361 5.37 17.61 11.18
CA ALA A 361 5.56 16.77 12.35
C ALA A 361 5.16 15.32 12.09
N THR A 362 4.09 15.07 11.32
CA THR A 362 3.64 13.72 10.96
C THR A 362 4.66 13.00 10.08
N GLU A 363 5.20 13.68 9.05
CA GLU A 363 6.22 13.12 8.17
C GLU A 363 7.51 12.79 8.92
N VAL A 364 7.96 13.70 9.81
CA VAL A 364 9.13 13.48 10.65
C VAL A 364 8.92 12.28 11.58
N ILE A 365 7.76 12.18 12.23
CA ILE A 365 7.42 11.05 13.12
C ILE A 365 7.45 9.74 12.35
N SER A 366 6.85 9.69 11.15
CA SER A 366 6.80 8.48 10.32
C SER A 366 8.19 8.03 9.90
N GLY A 367 9.05 8.97 9.48
CA GLY A 367 10.43 8.68 9.14
C GLY A 367 11.26 8.18 10.32
N MET A 368 11.12 8.82 11.49
CA MET A 368 11.82 8.41 12.71
C MET A 368 11.35 7.05 13.22
N ALA A 369 10.03 6.82 13.28
CA ALA A 369 9.47 5.56 13.76
C ALA A 369 9.89 4.36 12.93
N SER A 370 10.03 4.56 11.61
CA SER A 370 10.51 3.52 10.70
C SER A 370 12.01 3.23 10.85
N SER A 371 12.75 4.13 11.50
CA SER A 371 14.20 4.01 11.72
C SER A 371 14.56 3.42 13.08
N ILE A 372 13.63 3.42 14.04
CA ILE A 372 13.79 2.86 15.40
C ILE A 372 13.55 1.35 15.39
#